data_5b58c7f5061e08f511ec448cfebf08bc
#
_entry.id   5b58c7f5061e08f511ec448cfebf08bc
#
_cell.length_a   1.000
_cell.length_b   1.000
_cell.length_c   1.000
_cell.angle_alpha   90.00
_cell.angle_beta   90.00
_cell.angle_gamma   90.00
#
_symmetry.space_group_name_H-M   'P 1'
#
loop_
_entity.id
_entity.type
_entity.pdbx_description
1 polymer ?
#
loop_
_entity_poly.entity_id
_entity_poly.type
_entity_poly.pdbx_seq_one_letter_code
_entity_poly.pdbx_strand_id
1 'polypeptide(L)'
;MFRSTNPKAEGNAGFTLVEALAALAVMAISMAAIGALSNSSLRSGLYVERHLAQIETARKVIAAMPARKDLPQGTLTGVLDNQQWRIDASPFANSLIRATDALQWEPQQIALHVLSPTGASIEIDTIRLRKRAAR
;
A
#
# COMPACT_ATOMS: atom_id res chain seq x y z
N MET A 1 68.16 -25.85 48.96
CA MET A 1 68.09 -25.35 47.54
C MET A 1 66.68 -25.05 47.23
N PHE A 2 66.18 -23.84 47.60
CA PHE A 2 64.77 -23.42 47.38
C PHE A 2 64.74 -22.52 46.16
N ARG A 3 64.02 -22.97 45.12
CA ARG A 3 63.83 -22.24 43.90
C ARG A 3 62.60 -21.38 44.07
N SER A 4 62.79 -20.07 44.24
CA SER A 4 61.77 -19.08 44.30
C SER A 4 61.15 -18.92 42.90
N THR A 5 59.91 -19.36 42.71
CA THR A 5 59.13 -19.07 41.53
C THR A 5 58.45 -17.72 41.74
N ASN A 6 58.93 -16.72 41.01
CA ASN A 6 58.39 -15.39 41.00
C ASN A 6 57.02 -15.43 40.18
N PRO A 7 55.85 -15.09 40.76
CA PRO A 7 54.66 -14.98 40.01
C PRO A 7 54.74 -13.73 39.08
N LYS A 8 54.73 -13.98 37.80
CA LYS A 8 54.54 -12.91 36.80
C LYS A 8 53.33 -12.03 37.19
N ALA A 9 53.59 -10.77 37.48
CA ALA A 9 52.59 -9.77 37.63
C ALA A 9 51.82 -9.70 36.28
N GLU A 10 50.61 -10.23 36.24
CA GLU A 10 49.68 -9.98 35.16
C GLU A 10 49.37 -8.49 35.18
N GLY A 11 49.89 -7.77 34.20
CA GLY A 11 49.66 -6.35 34.06
C GLY A 11 48.14 -6.09 33.92
N ASN A 12 47.58 -5.36 34.87
CA ASN A 12 46.28 -4.72 34.76
C ASN A 12 46.37 -3.73 33.58
N ALA A 13 46.09 -4.21 32.38
CA ALA A 13 45.90 -3.37 31.23
C ALA A 13 44.56 -2.59 31.46
N GLY A 14 44.64 -1.44 32.08
CA GLY A 14 43.53 -0.54 32.23
C GLY A 14 43.04 -0.10 30.85
N PHE A 15 41.74 -0.02 30.67
CA PHE A 15 41.11 0.50 29.46
C PHE A 15 41.70 1.88 29.12
N THR A 16 42.14 2.06 27.88
CA THR A 16 42.64 3.36 27.43
C THR A 16 41.48 4.29 27.16
N LEU A 17 41.65 5.60 27.37
CA LEU A 17 40.66 6.61 27.07
C LEU A 17 40.21 6.54 25.61
N VAL A 18 41.14 6.24 24.71
CA VAL A 18 40.86 6.10 23.27
C VAL A 18 39.96 4.91 22.98
N GLU A 19 40.13 3.81 23.66
CA GLU A 19 39.30 2.60 23.52
C GLU A 19 37.88 2.84 24.03
N ALA A 20 37.70 3.57 25.11
CA ALA A 20 36.40 4.00 25.62
C ALA A 20 35.69 4.94 24.62
N LEU A 21 36.41 5.90 24.03
CA LEU A 21 35.88 6.78 23.01
C LEU A 21 35.47 6.04 21.72
N ALA A 22 36.32 5.08 21.29
CA ALA A 22 35.99 4.25 20.13
C ALA A 22 34.73 3.41 20.37
N ALA A 23 34.59 2.80 21.56
CA ALA A 23 33.40 2.04 21.92
C ALA A 23 32.14 2.90 21.95
N LEU A 24 32.22 4.10 22.50
CA LEU A 24 31.10 5.07 22.49
C LEU A 24 30.73 5.49 21.06
N ALA A 25 31.71 5.73 20.19
CA ALA A 25 31.46 6.06 18.79
C ALA A 25 30.72 4.94 18.05
N VAL A 26 31.15 3.68 18.23
CA VAL A 26 30.45 2.52 17.63
C VAL A 26 29.07 2.36 18.19
N MET A 27 28.84 2.55 19.50
CA MET A 27 27.49 2.54 20.09
C MET A 27 26.59 3.62 19.49
N ALA A 28 27.08 4.85 19.34
CA ALA A 28 26.32 5.96 18.79
C ALA A 28 25.89 5.68 17.34
N ILE A 29 26.80 5.15 16.51
CA ILE A 29 26.51 4.77 15.11
C ILE A 29 25.47 3.64 15.08
N SER A 30 25.60 2.65 15.94
CA SER A 30 24.66 1.53 16.02
C SER A 30 23.25 1.98 16.41
N MET A 31 23.14 2.87 17.40
CA MET A 31 21.86 3.45 17.81
C MET A 31 21.23 4.31 16.69
N ALA A 32 22.04 5.09 15.98
CA ALA A 32 21.56 5.88 14.85
C ALA A 32 21.02 4.98 13.72
N ALA A 33 21.69 3.88 13.42
CA ALA A 33 21.25 2.91 12.41
C ALA A 33 19.93 2.23 12.81
N ILE A 34 19.78 1.81 14.07
CA ILE A 34 18.53 1.22 14.58
C ILE A 34 17.40 2.23 14.55
N GLY A 35 17.66 3.48 14.93
CA GLY A 35 16.65 4.55 14.87
C GLY A 35 16.16 4.84 13.45
N ALA A 36 17.06 4.84 12.47
CA ALA A 36 16.72 5.01 11.06
C ALA A 36 15.84 3.87 10.53
N LEU A 37 16.17 2.62 10.88
CA LEU A 37 15.38 1.44 10.52
C LEU A 37 13.97 1.48 11.13
N SER A 38 13.87 1.83 12.41
CA SER A 38 12.58 1.93 13.11
C SER A 38 11.67 2.98 12.49
N ASN A 39 12.22 4.14 12.12
CA ASN A 39 11.45 5.21 11.47
C ASN A 39 10.95 4.79 10.07
N SER A 40 11.77 4.06 9.30
CA SER A 40 11.39 3.51 8.00
C SER A 40 10.23 2.51 8.12
N SER A 41 10.28 1.63 9.11
CA SER A 41 9.24 0.62 9.36
C SER A 41 7.90 1.25 9.72
N LEU A 42 7.89 2.29 10.56
CA LEU A 42 6.68 3.01 10.93
C LEU A 42 6.02 3.71 9.73
N ARG A 43 6.81 4.32 8.85
CA ARG A 43 6.28 4.97 7.63
C ARG A 43 5.68 3.94 6.67
N SER A 44 6.32 2.80 6.51
CA SER A 44 5.81 1.71 5.67
C SER A 44 4.48 1.15 6.21
N GLY A 45 4.35 0.98 7.52
CA GLY A 45 3.11 0.53 8.16
C GLY A 45 1.93 1.47 7.88
N LEU A 46 2.11 2.77 8.04
CA LEU A 46 1.08 3.78 7.76
C LEU A 46 0.67 3.82 6.27
N TYR A 47 1.61 3.56 5.37
CA TYR A 47 1.30 3.49 3.94
C TYR A 47 0.41 2.28 3.62
N VAL A 48 0.75 1.11 4.15
CA VAL A 48 -0.04 -0.12 3.96
C VAL A 48 -1.45 0.04 4.54
N GLU A 49 -1.59 0.58 5.73
CA GLU A 49 -2.89 0.80 6.37
C GLU A 49 -3.78 1.71 5.52
N ARG A 50 -3.25 2.81 5.00
CA ARG A 50 -3.99 3.73 4.12
C ARG A 50 -4.40 3.06 2.81
N HIS A 51 -3.52 2.26 2.23
CA HIS A 51 -3.81 1.53 1.00
C HIS A 51 -4.89 0.47 1.21
N LEU A 52 -4.86 -0.25 2.32
CA LEU A 52 -5.92 -1.21 2.70
C LEU A 52 -7.27 -0.51 2.89
N ALA A 53 -7.29 0.66 3.55
CA ALA A 53 -8.52 1.44 3.70
C ALA A 53 -9.13 1.84 2.34
N GLN A 54 -8.30 2.21 1.36
CA GLN A 54 -8.79 2.52 0.01
C GLN A 54 -9.37 1.30 -0.69
N ILE A 55 -8.71 0.13 -0.58
CA ILE A 55 -9.21 -1.12 -1.15
C ILE A 55 -10.55 -1.51 -0.51
N GLU A 56 -10.68 -1.35 0.81
CA GLU A 56 -11.93 -1.63 1.51
C GLU A 56 -13.06 -0.71 1.05
N THR A 57 -12.80 0.58 0.93
CA THR A 57 -13.76 1.55 0.38
C THR A 57 -14.16 1.18 -1.05
N ALA A 58 -13.19 0.86 -1.91
CA ALA A 58 -13.46 0.43 -3.27
C ALA A 58 -14.35 -0.83 -3.31
N ARG A 59 -14.08 -1.79 -2.45
CA ARG A 59 -14.89 -3.02 -2.33
C ARG A 59 -16.33 -2.71 -1.91
N LYS A 60 -16.53 -1.82 -0.92
CA LYS A 60 -17.85 -1.38 -0.48
C LYS A 60 -18.61 -0.66 -1.60
N VAL A 61 -17.94 0.24 -2.33
CA VAL A 61 -18.52 0.95 -3.47
C VAL A 61 -18.95 -0.03 -4.57
N ILE A 62 -18.10 -0.98 -4.94
CA ILE A 62 -18.42 -2.00 -5.94
C ILE A 62 -19.59 -2.88 -5.49
N ALA A 63 -19.65 -3.24 -4.20
CA ALA A 63 -20.74 -4.05 -3.65
C ALA A 63 -22.08 -3.28 -3.61
N ALA A 64 -22.03 -1.97 -3.33
CA ALA A 64 -23.20 -1.10 -3.31
C ALA A 64 -23.66 -0.65 -4.72
N MET A 65 -22.92 -1.00 -5.76
CA MET A 65 -23.23 -0.60 -7.12
C MET A 65 -24.57 -1.19 -7.58
N PRO A 66 -25.43 -0.42 -8.26
CA PRO A 66 -26.72 -0.90 -8.75
C PRO A 66 -26.62 -2.17 -9.57
N ALA A 67 -27.72 -2.92 -9.62
CA ALA A 67 -27.79 -4.13 -10.42
C ALA A 67 -27.46 -3.85 -11.91
N ARG A 68 -26.95 -4.86 -12.61
CA ARG A 68 -26.45 -4.78 -14.00
C ARG A 68 -27.36 -4.04 -15.00
N LYS A 69 -28.69 -4.05 -14.77
CA LYS A 69 -29.68 -3.42 -15.65
C LYS A 69 -29.89 -1.93 -15.36
N ASP A 70 -29.52 -1.46 -14.16
CA ASP A 70 -29.83 -0.13 -13.66
C ASP A 70 -28.60 0.77 -13.58
N LEU A 71 -27.43 0.31 -14.06
CA LEU A 71 -26.20 1.11 -14.06
C LEU A 71 -26.26 2.13 -15.21
N PRO A 72 -26.39 3.44 -14.91
CA PRO A 72 -26.39 4.45 -15.97
C PRO A 72 -25.02 4.52 -16.64
N GLN A 73 -25.00 4.86 -17.93
CA GLN A 73 -23.76 5.26 -18.59
C GLN A 73 -23.40 6.66 -18.12
N GLY A 74 -22.10 6.90 -17.88
CA GLY A 74 -21.58 8.18 -17.43
C GLY A 74 -20.79 8.07 -16.14
N THR A 75 -20.72 9.18 -15.45
CA THR A 75 -19.90 9.31 -14.22
C THR A 75 -20.79 9.35 -12.99
N LEU A 76 -20.48 8.53 -12.01
CA LEU A 76 -21.03 8.57 -10.65
C LEU A 76 -19.93 8.96 -9.68
N THR A 77 -20.24 9.83 -8.72
CA THR A 77 -19.29 10.27 -7.70
C THR A 77 -19.94 10.23 -6.32
N GLY A 78 -19.11 10.09 -5.30
CA GLY A 78 -19.59 10.13 -3.92
C GLY A 78 -18.46 10.19 -2.93
N VAL A 79 -18.82 10.12 -1.65
CA VAL A 79 -17.88 10.05 -0.53
C VAL A 79 -18.28 8.88 0.36
N LEU A 80 -17.32 8.04 0.73
CA LEU A 80 -17.49 6.92 1.64
C LEU A 80 -16.24 6.79 2.52
N ASP A 81 -16.42 6.61 3.83
CA ASP A 81 -15.31 6.49 4.79
C ASP A 81 -14.26 7.62 4.66
N ASN A 82 -14.72 8.86 4.46
CA ASN A 82 -13.90 10.05 4.23
C ASN A 82 -12.99 9.99 2.99
N GLN A 83 -13.30 9.09 2.03
CA GLN A 83 -12.62 8.97 0.76
C GLN A 83 -13.58 9.33 -0.37
N GLN A 84 -13.08 10.09 -1.36
CA GLN A 84 -13.84 10.42 -2.54
C GLN A 84 -13.74 9.27 -3.53
N TRP A 85 -14.86 8.89 -4.13
CA TRP A 85 -14.86 7.88 -5.18
C TRP A 85 -15.57 8.40 -6.43
N ARG A 86 -15.12 7.91 -7.57
CA ARG A 86 -15.68 8.19 -8.88
C ARG A 86 -15.73 6.91 -9.71
N ILE A 87 -16.87 6.65 -10.31
CA ILE A 87 -17.07 5.56 -11.24
C ILE A 87 -17.34 6.16 -12.62
N ASP A 88 -16.56 5.76 -13.60
CA ASP A 88 -16.80 6.08 -15.00
C ASP A 88 -17.27 4.81 -15.72
N ALA A 89 -18.51 4.82 -16.21
CA ALA A 89 -19.13 3.70 -16.92
C ALA A 89 -19.26 4.05 -18.41
N SER A 90 -18.54 3.32 -19.26
CA SER A 90 -18.52 3.53 -20.71
C SER A 90 -18.76 2.22 -21.46
N PRO A 91 -19.27 2.26 -22.69
CA PRO A 91 -19.34 1.07 -23.53
C PRO A 91 -17.94 0.50 -23.76
N PHE A 92 -17.79 -0.81 -23.65
CA PHE A 92 -16.51 -1.45 -23.93
C PHE A 92 -16.30 -1.49 -25.44
N ALA A 93 -15.49 -0.56 -25.95
CA ALA A 93 -15.15 -0.49 -27.36
C ALA A 93 -14.00 -1.47 -27.66
N ASN A 94 -14.32 -2.70 -28.09
CA ASN A 94 -13.34 -3.61 -28.63
C ASN A 94 -13.71 -3.96 -30.07
N SER A 95 -12.79 -3.76 -30.99
CA SER A 95 -12.94 -4.12 -32.41
C SER A 95 -13.17 -5.62 -32.66
N LEU A 96 -12.87 -6.45 -31.65
CA LEU A 96 -13.09 -7.91 -31.69
C LEU A 96 -14.53 -8.29 -31.34
N ILE A 97 -15.28 -7.42 -30.67
CA ILE A 97 -16.72 -7.63 -30.42
C ILE A 97 -17.46 -7.08 -31.61
N ARG A 98 -17.56 -7.87 -32.68
CA ARG A 98 -18.53 -7.61 -33.74
C ARG A 98 -19.90 -7.58 -33.08
N ALA A 99 -20.63 -6.50 -33.29
CA ALA A 99 -22.00 -6.35 -32.85
C ALA A 99 -22.84 -7.43 -33.54
N THR A 100 -22.83 -8.63 -32.96
CA THR A 100 -23.81 -9.65 -33.33
C THR A 100 -25.10 -9.21 -32.69
N ASP A 101 -26.02 -8.72 -33.46
CA ASP A 101 -27.37 -8.22 -33.07
C ASP A 101 -28.17 -9.22 -32.21
N ALA A 102 -27.70 -10.45 -32.09
CA ALA A 102 -28.30 -11.53 -31.32
C ALA A 102 -27.98 -11.50 -29.80
N LEU A 103 -27.01 -10.73 -29.35
CA LEU A 103 -26.64 -10.74 -27.95
C LEU A 103 -27.46 -9.74 -27.14
N GLN A 104 -28.25 -10.27 -26.21
CA GLN A 104 -29.03 -9.45 -25.24
C GLN A 104 -28.14 -8.71 -24.23
N TRP A 105 -26.81 -8.91 -24.27
CA TRP A 105 -25.83 -8.41 -23.32
C TRP A 105 -24.78 -7.57 -24.03
N GLU A 106 -24.51 -6.40 -23.47
CA GLU A 106 -23.52 -5.45 -23.96
C GLU A 106 -22.42 -5.29 -22.90
N PRO A 107 -21.14 -5.49 -23.25
CA PRO A 107 -20.04 -5.28 -22.30
C PRO A 107 -19.86 -3.79 -22.04
N GLN A 108 -19.69 -3.45 -20.77
CA GLN A 108 -19.47 -2.10 -20.28
C GLN A 108 -18.19 -2.07 -19.45
N GLN A 109 -17.29 -1.15 -19.77
CA GLN A 109 -16.11 -0.88 -18.97
C GLN A 109 -16.50 0.03 -17.80
N ILE A 110 -16.02 -0.32 -16.63
CA ILE A 110 -16.21 0.45 -15.40
C ILE A 110 -14.84 0.72 -14.82
N ALA A 111 -14.48 2.01 -14.75
CA ALA A 111 -13.30 2.47 -14.05
C ALA A 111 -13.73 3.09 -12.72
N LEU A 112 -13.27 2.53 -11.61
CA LEU A 112 -13.49 3.06 -10.27
C LEU A 112 -12.20 3.71 -9.77
N HIS A 113 -12.28 4.99 -9.46
CA HIS A 113 -11.20 5.75 -8.82
C HIS A 113 -11.59 6.03 -7.37
N VAL A 114 -10.69 5.75 -6.43
CA VAL A 114 -10.84 6.11 -5.02
C VAL A 114 -9.68 6.99 -4.62
N LEU A 115 -10.00 8.21 -4.17
CA LEU A 115 -9.05 9.23 -3.76
C LEU A 115 -9.06 9.38 -2.24
N SER A 116 -7.89 9.16 -1.63
CA SER A 116 -7.69 9.40 -0.20
C SER A 116 -7.58 10.90 0.10
N PRO A 117 -7.95 11.36 1.31
CA PRO A 117 -7.69 12.74 1.76
C PRO A 117 -6.21 13.15 1.69
N THR A 118 -5.30 12.20 1.70
CA THR A 118 -3.84 12.43 1.58
C THR A 118 -3.35 12.56 0.14
N GLY A 119 -4.26 12.50 -0.87
CA GLY A 119 -3.93 12.61 -2.28
C GLY A 119 -3.52 11.30 -2.96
N ALA A 120 -3.38 10.20 -2.22
CA ALA A 120 -3.16 8.90 -2.83
C ALA A 120 -4.43 8.41 -3.53
N SER A 121 -4.29 7.83 -4.73
CA SER A 121 -5.41 7.28 -5.50
C SER A 121 -5.17 5.83 -5.87
N ILE A 122 -6.26 5.06 -5.94
CA ILE A 122 -6.28 3.75 -6.56
C ILE A 122 -7.31 3.75 -7.69
N GLU A 123 -7.02 2.96 -8.73
CA GLU A 123 -7.89 2.77 -9.88
C GLU A 123 -8.15 1.28 -10.05
N ILE A 124 -9.41 0.92 -10.28
CA ILE A 124 -9.84 -0.46 -10.51
C ILE A 124 -10.68 -0.49 -11.78
N ASP A 125 -10.15 -1.17 -12.79
CA ASP A 125 -10.86 -1.42 -14.03
C ASP A 125 -11.55 -2.78 -13.99
N THR A 126 -12.81 -2.81 -14.40
CA THR A 126 -13.57 -4.05 -14.54
C THR A 126 -14.52 -3.98 -15.72
N ILE A 127 -14.90 -5.14 -16.25
CA ILE A 127 -15.88 -5.24 -17.32
C ILE A 127 -17.12 -5.91 -16.76
N ARG A 128 -18.29 -5.28 -16.97
CA ARG A 128 -19.59 -5.84 -16.62
C ARG A 128 -20.47 -5.99 -17.86
N LEU A 129 -21.30 -7.02 -17.85
CA LEU A 129 -22.29 -7.22 -18.89
C LEU A 129 -23.59 -6.50 -18.49
N ARG A 130 -24.05 -5.58 -19.32
CA ARG A 130 -25.33 -4.89 -19.19
C ARG A 130 -26.36 -5.54 -20.12
N LYS A 131 -27.60 -5.68 -19.67
CA LYS A 131 -28.68 -6.11 -20.55
C LYS A 131 -29.06 -4.95 -21.49
N ARG A 132 -29.06 -5.19 -22.79
CA ARG A 132 -29.48 -4.21 -23.78
C ARG A 132 -30.96 -3.84 -23.54
N ALA A 133 -31.28 -2.56 -23.50
CA ALA A 133 -32.67 -2.14 -23.41
C ALA A 133 -33.38 -2.63 -24.67
N ALA A 134 -34.53 -3.31 -24.52
CA ALA A 134 -35.38 -3.64 -25.64
C ALA A 134 -35.84 -2.34 -26.29
N ARG A 135 -35.58 -2.21 -27.58
CA ARG A 135 -36.14 -1.12 -28.39
C ARG A 135 -37.63 -1.33 -28.59
#